data_978253bdf39d176aa17141053ec568f7
#
_entry.id   978253bdf39d176aa17141053ec568f7
#
_cell.length_a   1.000
_cell.length_b   1.000
_cell.length_c   1.000
_cell.angle_alpha   90.00
_cell.angle_beta   90.00
_cell.angle_gamma   90.00
#
_symmetry.space_group_name_H-M   'P 1'
#
loop_
_entity.id
_entity.type
_entity.pdbx_description
1 polymer ?
#
loop_
_entity_poly.entity_id
_entity_poly.type
_entity_poly.pdbx_seq_one_letter_code
_entity_poly.pdbx_strand_id
1 'polypeptide(L)'
;MEFEELIELARDSYVGQFVNFADTQLKAYPEGTPEIKVMVAEDSGLYRGLYCADFITVDPEESESPRIIELAPEEEVTFEPIEVTLGEMEMTVEALSWHDMNLTLADAPMPHEGGGVQGIEAWFETWFDPDDVNVDLDSRFSGHIHSLIIDGDNLHVDFGTAPVQALIDLLLLIEMNGCTGVKVF
;
A
#
# COMPACT_ATOMS: atom_id res chain seq x y z
N MET A 1 -12.02 -16.96 -11.73
CA MET A 1 -11.35 -15.65 -11.79
C MET A 1 -9.88 -15.94 -11.56
N GLU A 2 -9.04 -15.54 -12.49
CA GLU A 2 -7.59 -15.68 -12.33
C GLU A 2 -7.09 -14.70 -11.27
N PHE A 3 -5.93 -14.97 -10.66
CA PHE A 3 -5.40 -14.12 -9.61
C PHE A 3 -5.13 -12.69 -10.10
N GLU A 4 -4.57 -12.54 -11.30
CA GLU A 4 -4.32 -11.24 -11.92
C GLU A 4 -5.61 -10.42 -12.10
N GLU A 5 -6.70 -11.05 -12.56
CA GLU A 5 -8.01 -10.39 -12.69
C GLU A 5 -8.53 -9.91 -11.32
N LEU A 6 -8.27 -10.70 -10.26
CA LEU A 6 -8.70 -10.38 -8.91
C LEU A 6 -7.97 -9.17 -8.33
N ILE A 7 -6.65 -9.12 -8.49
CA ILE A 7 -5.85 -7.98 -8.00
C ILE A 7 -6.15 -6.70 -8.79
N GLU A 8 -6.38 -6.79 -10.11
CA GLU A 8 -6.82 -5.65 -10.91
C GLU A 8 -8.17 -5.12 -10.42
N LEU A 9 -9.13 -6.03 -10.16
CA LEU A 9 -10.45 -5.67 -9.66
C LEU A 9 -10.37 -5.00 -8.28
N ALA A 10 -9.57 -5.52 -7.35
CA ALA A 10 -9.40 -4.95 -6.03
C ALA A 10 -8.79 -3.54 -6.10
N ARG A 11 -7.73 -3.38 -6.91
CA ARG A 11 -7.11 -2.08 -7.15
C ARG A 11 -8.09 -1.08 -7.76
N ASP A 12 -8.76 -1.45 -8.84
CA ASP A 12 -9.65 -0.55 -9.58
C ASP A 12 -10.86 -0.15 -8.73
N SER A 13 -11.37 -1.05 -7.88
CA SER A 13 -12.41 -0.75 -6.89
C SER A 13 -11.92 0.32 -5.91
N TYR A 14 -10.73 0.13 -5.30
CA TYR A 14 -10.17 1.10 -4.37
C TYR A 14 -9.88 2.44 -5.05
N VAL A 15 -9.17 2.45 -6.18
CA VAL A 15 -8.80 3.69 -6.90
C VAL A 15 -10.05 4.46 -7.35
N GLY A 16 -11.12 3.76 -7.75
CA GLY A 16 -12.40 4.38 -8.07
C GLY A 16 -13.02 5.12 -6.89
N GLN A 17 -12.97 4.52 -5.68
CA GLN A 17 -13.42 5.15 -4.44
C GLN A 17 -12.51 6.32 -4.06
N PHE A 18 -11.19 6.17 -4.22
CA PHE A 18 -10.21 7.22 -3.95
C PHE A 18 -10.41 8.45 -4.85
N VAL A 19 -10.67 8.25 -6.14
CA VAL A 19 -11.02 9.34 -7.08
C VAL A 19 -12.23 10.13 -6.58
N ASN A 20 -13.31 9.44 -6.20
CA ASN A 20 -14.53 10.06 -5.70
C ASN A 20 -14.30 10.80 -4.38
N PHE A 21 -13.51 10.21 -3.49
CA PHE A 21 -13.08 10.82 -2.24
C PHE A 21 -12.30 12.11 -2.48
N ALA A 22 -11.23 12.06 -3.27
CA ALA A 22 -10.40 13.21 -3.60
C ALA A 22 -11.22 14.35 -4.24
N ASP A 23 -12.13 14.03 -5.17
CA ASP A 23 -13.03 15.02 -5.78
C ASP A 23 -13.97 15.66 -4.77
N THR A 24 -14.43 14.89 -3.80
CA THR A 24 -15.32 15.38 -2.74
C THR A 24 -14.55 16.31 -1.80
N GLN A 25 -13.33 15.91 -1.39
CA GLN A 25 -12.50 16.72 -0.52
C GLN A 25 -12.05 18.01 -1.20
N LEU A 26 -11.65 17.99 -2.48
CA LEU A 26 -11.27 19.18 -3.22
C LEU A 26 -12.42 20.18 -3.41
N LYS A 27 -13.68 19.72 -3.48
CA LYS A 27 -14.86 20.62 -3.50
C LYS A 27 -15.07 21.29 -2.15
N ALA A 28 -14.83 20.57 -1.05
CA ALA A 28 -14.97 21.09 0.30
C ALA A 28 -13.78 21.97 0.70
N TYR A 29 -12.59 21.59 0.28
CA TYR A 29 -11.30 22.22 0.61
C TYR A 29 -10.47 22.44 -0.65
N PRO A 30 -10.72 23.52 -1.42
CA PRO A 30 -10.04 23.75 -2.72
C PRO A 30 -8.53 23.92 -2.62
N GLU A 31 -8.00 24.33 -1.45
CA GLU A 31 -6.56 24.47 -1.19
C GLU A 31 -5.92 23.18 -0.63
N GLY A 32 -6.71 22.13 -0.42
CA GLY A 32 -6.23 20.83 0.04
C GLY A 32 -5.50 20.07 -1.06
N THR A 33 -4.73 19.08 -0.66
CA THR A 33 -3.90 18.29 -1.57
C THR A 33 -4.06 16.81 -1.26
N PRO A 34 -4.40 15.96 -2.25
CA PRO A 34 -4.38 14.51 -2.10
C PRO A 34 -2.96 13.95 -2.12
N GLU A 35 -2.78 12.80 -1.51
CA GLU A 35 -1.55 11.99 -1.52
C GLU A 35 -0.29 12.77 -1.12
N ILE A 36 -0.25 13.20 0.13
CA ILE A 36 0.91 13.90 0.68
C ILE A 36 1.76 12.94 1.52
N LYS A 37 3.02 12.79 1.14
CA LYS A 37 4.00 12.03 1.92
C LYS A 37 4.33 12.75 3.22
N VAL A 38 4.22 12.03 4.33
CA VAL A 38 4.40 12.54 5.68
C VAL A 38 5.43 11.69 6.41
N MET A 39 6.33 12.34 7.12
CA MET A 39 7.25 11.71 8.05
C MET A 39 6.70 11.82 9.46
N VAL A 40 6.63 10.70 10.16
CA VAL A 40 6.19 10.62 11.56
C VAL A 40 7.32 10.08 12.44
N ALA A 41 7.06 9.97 13.73
CA ALA A 41 8.06 9.45 14.67
C ALA A 41 8.46 7.99 14.32
N GLU A 42 9.73 7.64 14.56
CA GLU A 42 10.28 6.30 14.27
C GLU A 42 9.57 5.16 15.02
N ASP A 43 8.94 5.45 16.15
CA ASP A 43 8.19 4.48 16.96
C ASP A 43 6.74 4.28 16.50
N SER A 44 6.36 4.86 15.37
CA SER A 44 5.01 4.72 14.79
C SER A 44 4.66 3.31 14.28
N GLY A 45 5.65 2.42 14.14
CA GLY A 45 5.52 1.12 13.49
C GLY A 45 5.63 1.15 11.96
N LEU A 46 5.52 2.33 11.35
CA LEU A 46 5.65 2.51 9.91
C LEU A 46 7.10 2.36 9.47
N TYR A 47 7.30 1.72 8.33
CA TYR A 47 8.62 1.54 7.75
C TYR A 47 9.25 2.92 7.49
N ARG A 48 10.42 3.17 8.08
CA ARG A 48 11.13 4.46 8.07
C ARG A 48 10.33 5.66 8.59
N GLY A 49 9.22 5.43 9.30
CA GLY A 49 8.35 6.51 9.76
C GLY A 49 7.69 7.29 8.62
N LEU A 50 7.48 6.65 7.47
CA LEU A 50 6.91 7.28 6.28
C LEU A 50 5.53 6.72 5.97
N TYR A 51 4.59 7.61 5.61
CA TYR A 51 3.33 7.23 5.00
C TYR A 51 2.82 8.33 4.07
N CYS A 52 1.90 7.99 3.20
CA CYS A 52 1.20 8.94 2.34
C CYS A 52 -0.21 9.15 2.89
N ALA A 53 -0.49 10.37 3.35
CA ALA A 53 -1.83 10.76 3.79
C ALA A 53 -2.73 10.94 2.57
N ASP A 54 -3.96 10.43 2.63
CA ASP A 54 -4.90 10.47 1.50
C ASP A 54 -5.28 11.89 1.09
N PHE A 55 -5.47 12.77 2.07
CA PHE A 55 -5.76 14.17 1.82
C PHE A 55 -5.33 15.05 3.00
N ILE A 56 -4.64 16.14 2.71
CA ILE A 56 -4.26 17.15 3.70
C ILE A 56 -4.86 18.49 3.32
N THR A 57 -5.44 19.17 4.31
CA THR A 57 -5.95 20.53 4.19
C THR A 57 -5.64 21.35 5.44
N VAL A 58 -5.82 22.66 5.35
CA VAL A 58 -5.80 23.57 6.48
C VAL A 58 -7.16 24.23 6.55
N ASP A 59 -7.84 24.10 7.70
CA ASP A 59 -9.08 24.82 7.95
C ASP A 59 -8.77 26.21 8.51
N PRO A 60 -9.00 27.28 7.76
CA PRO A 60 -8.65 28.63 8.19
C PRO A 60 -9.51 29.14 9.36
N GLU A 61 -10.63 28.46 9.64
CA GLU A 61 -11.55 28.89 10.73
C GLU A 61 -11.29 28.12 12.05
N GLU A 62 -10.75 26.90 11.98
CA GLU A 62 -10.61 26.04 13.16
C GLU A 62 -9.18 26.00 13.72
N SER A 63 -8.14 26.06 12.88
CA SER A 63 -6.76 25.89 13.33
C SER A 63 -5.78 26.23 12.21
N GLU A 64 -4.61 26.75 12.57
CA GLU A 64 -3.48 26.84 11.64
C GLU A 64 -2.77 25.49 11.39
N SER A 65 -3.22 24.42 12.07
CA SER A 65 -2.62 23.09 11.95
C SER A 65 -3.22 22.33 10.77
N PRO A 66 -2.39 21.54 10.04
CA PRO A 66 -2.89 20.67 8.98
C PRO A 66 -3.89 19.65 9.53
N ARG A 67 -4.97 19.44 8.79
CA ARG A 67 -5.94 18.38 9.02
C ARG A 67 -5.72 17.28 7.99
N ILE A 68 -5.56 16.05 8.47
CA ILE A 68 -5.48 14.86 7.65
C ILE A 68 -6.86 14.23 7.56
N ILE A 69 -7.27 13.86 6.36
CA ILE A 69 -8.54 13.18 6.08
C ILE A 69 -8.18 11.92 5.31
N GLU A 70 -8.52 10.77 5.89
CA GLU A 70 -8.27 9.45 5.29
C GLU A 70 -9.54 8.90 4.66
N LEU A 71 -9.41 8.18 3.56
CA LEU A 71 -10.48 7.42 2.95
C LEU A 71 -10.79 6.20 3.81
N ALA A 72 -12.05 5.98 4.12
CA ALA A 72 -12.55 4.71 4.63
C ALA A 72 -13.34 4.04 3.49
N PRO A 73 -12.77 3.07 2.77
CA PRO A 73 -13.46 2.41 1.68
C PRO A 73 -14.73 1.70 2.17
N GLU A 74 -15.82 1.86 1.43
CA GLU A 74 -17.12 1.25 1.76
C GLU A 74 -17.32 -0.09 1.04
N GLU A 75 -16.62 -0.29 -0.08
CA GLU A 75 -16.77 -1.47 -0.94
C GLU A 75 -15.45 -2.23 -1.02
N GLU A 76 -15.50 -3.51 -0.65
CA GLU A 76 -14.40 -4.45 -0.81
C GLU A 76 -14.79 -5.58 -1.76
N VAL A 77 -13.81 -6.11 -2.47
CA VAL A 77 -14.01 -7.25 -3.36
C VAL A 77 -14.17 -8.52 -2.52
N THR A 78 -15.29 -9.19 -2.68
CA THR A 78 -15.57 -10.45 -1.98
C THR A 78 -15.45 -11.63 -2.94
N PHE A 79 -14.78 -12.70 -2.50
CA PHE A 79 -14.58 -13.94 -3.27
C PHE A 79 -14.40 -15.12 -2.31
N GLU A 80 -14.50 -16.32 -2.83
CA GLU A 80 -14.12 -17.52 -2.07
C GLU A 80 -12.59 -17.63 -2.05
N PRO A 81 -11.98 -18.08 -0.93
CA PRO A 81 -10.53 -18.24 -0.85
C PRO A 81 -9.95 -19.03 -2.03
N ILE A 82 -8.83 -18.56 -2.55
CA ILE A 82 -8.14 -19.19 -3.67
C ILE A 82 -6.71 -19.58 -3.29
N GLU A 83 -6.24 -20.67 -3.90
CA GLU A 83 -4.84 -21.11 -3.82
C GLU A 83 -4.15 -20.74 -5.12
N VAL A 84 -2.98 -20.12 -5.01
CA VAL A 84 -2.16 -19.65 -6.15
C VAL A 84 -0.74 -20.13 -5.93
N THR A 85 -0.07 -20.54 -7.01
CA THR A 85 1.35 -20.90 -6.97
C THR A 85 2.15 -19.87 -7.77
N LEU A 86 3.16 -19.29 -7.14
CA LEU A 86 4.11 -18.39 -7.78
C LEU A 86 5.52 -18.99 -7.64
N GLY A 87 6.09 -19.50 -8.74
CA GLY A 87 7.34 -20.25 -8.69
C GLY A 87 7.25 -21.47 -7.79
N GLU A 88 8.02 -21.47 -6.68
CA GLU A 88 7.98 -22.51 -5.64
C GLU A 88 7.14 -22.10 -4.41
N MET A 89 6.62 -20.87 -4.39
CA MET A 89 5.81 -20.34 -3.29
C MET A 89 4.33 -20.64 -3.47
N GLU A 90 3.70 -21.18 -2.44
CA GLU A 90 2.26 -21.40 -2.36
C GLU A 90 1.59 -20.22 -1.65
N MET A 91 0.53 -19.67 -2.24
CA MET A 91 -0.22 -18.57 -1.65
C MET A 91 -1.66 -18.96 -1.40
N THR A 92 -2.16 -18.66 -0.21
CA THR A 92 -3.58 -18.70 0.12
C THR A 92 -4.10 -17.28 0.19
N VAL A 93 -5.05 -16.92 -0.65
CA VAL A 93 -5.67 -15.58 -0.66
C VAL A 93 -7.08 -15.70 -0.09
N GLU A 94 -7.27 -15.21 1.13
CA GLU A 94 -8.57 -15.27 1.84
C GLU A 94 -9.36 -13.97 1.69
N ALA A 95 -8.67 -12.83 1.67
CA ALA A 95 -9.23 -11.52 1.38
C ALA A 95 -8.21 -10.69 0.62
N LEU A 96 -8.67 -9.66 -0.07
CA LEU A 96 -7.80 -8.77 -0.83
C LEU A 96 -8.30 -7.33 -0.68
N SER A 97 -7.79 -6.66 0.34
CA SER A 97 -8.01 -5.23 0.57
C SER A 97 -6.81 -4.46 0.03
N TRP A 98 -7.02 -3.61 -0.97
CA TRP A 98 -5.91 -2.90 -1.62
C TRP A 98 -5.22 -1.87 -0.72
N HIS A 99 -5.97 -1.27 0.20
CA HIS A 99 -5.48 -0.26 1.16
C HIS A 99 -5.07 -0.85 2.52
N ASP A 100 -5.37 -2.12 2.77
CA ASP A 100 -5.16 -2.78 4.07
C ASP A 100 -4.77 -4.25 3.84
N MET A 101 -3.77 -4.48 2.99
CA MET A 101 -3.33 -5.81 2.63
C MET A 101 -2.38 -6.38 3.66
N ASN A 102 -2.76 -7.51 4.23
CA ASN A 102 -1.94 -8.25 5.18
C ASN A 102 -1.36 -9.50 4.53
N LEU A 103 -0.03 -9.66 4.63
CA LEU A 103 0.69 -10.84 4.17
C LEU A 103 1.41 -11.49 5.36
N THR A 104 1.07 -12.73 5.66
CA THR A 104 1.83 -13.55 6.62
C THR A 104 2.73 -14.50 5.85
N LEU A 105 4.04 -14.45 6.11
CA LEU A 105 5.04 -15.23 5.40
C LEU A 105 5.34 -16.51 6.17
N ALA A 106 5.27 -17.66 5.50
CA ALA A 106 5.76 -18.92 6.04
C ALA A 106 7.26 -19.04 5.77
N ASP A 107 8.01 -19.50 6.78
CA ASP A 107 9.46 -19.67 6.69
C ASP A 107 10.20 -18.39 6.23
N ALA A 108 9.68 -17.24 6.68
CA ALA A 108 10.32 -15.96 6.39
C ALA A 108 11.80 -16.00 6.77
N PRO A 109 12.70 -15.50 5.94
CA PRO A 109 14.11 -15.41 6.29
C PRO A 109 14.22 -14.65 7.60
N MET A 110 14.87 -15.30 8.61
CA MET A 110 15.06 -14.69 9.93
C MET A 110 15.60 -13.28 9.78
N PRO A 111 15.10 -12.30 10.53
CA PRO A 111 15.61 -10.95 10.46
C PRO A 111 17.10 -10.95 10.81
N HIS A 112 17.94 -10.64 9.85
CA HIS A 112 19.30 -10.21 10.12
C HIS A 112 19.26 -8.81 10.72
N GLU A 113 20.28 -8.41 11.48
CA GLU A 113 20.36 -7.04 12.04
C GLU A 113 20.15 -6.02 10.93
N GLY A 114 18.91 -5.46 10.82
CA GLY A 114 18.47 -4.61 9.72
C GLY A 114 17.21 -5.13 9.01
N GLY A 115 16.74 -6.28 9.38
CA GLY A 115 15.39 -6.83 9.30
C GLY A 115 14.74 -7.07 7.95
N GLY A 116 14.18 -8.24 7.78
CA GLY A 116 13.13 -8.52 6.82
C GLY A 116 13.61 -9.14 5.51
N VAL A 117 12.71 -9.14 4.57
CA VAL A 117 12.91 -9.60 3.19
C VAL A 117 14.05 -8.80 2.55
N GLN A 118 15.12 -9.50 2.10
CA GLN A 118 16.23 -8.83 1.42
C GLN A 118 15.71 -8.12 0.15
N GLY A 119 15.99 -6.84 0.02
CA GLY A 119 15.54 -6.03 -1.12
C GLY A 119 14.25 -5.23 -0.85
N ILE A 120 13.62 -5.40 0.33
CA ILE A 120 12.41 -4.64 0.68
C ILE A 120 12.66 -3.11 0.66
N GLU A 121 13.87 -2.69 1.01
CA GLU A 121 14.27 -1.29 0.94
C GLU A 121 14.20 -0.77 -0.51
N ALA A 122 14.78 -1.50 -1.46
CA ALA A 122 14.78 -1.09 -2.87
C ALA A 122 13.35 -1.12 -3.46
N TRP A 123 12.53 -2.09 -3.05
CA TRP A 123 11.11 -2.13 -3.42
C TRP A 123 10.37 -0.91 -2.88
N PHE A 124 10.57 -0.58 -1.60
CA PHE A 124 9.95 0.59 -0.97
C PHE A 124 10.41 1.91 -1.62
N GLU A 125 11.71 2.07 -1.87
CA GLU A 125 12.26 3.22 -2.60
C GLU A 125 11.65 3.39 -4.00
N THR A 126 11.32 2.29 -4.67
CA THR A 126 10.70 2.31 -5.98
C THR A 126 9.22 2.70 -5.92
N TRP A 127 8.46 2.09 -5.00
CA TRP A 127 7.00 2.17 -4.99
C TRP A 127 6.42 3.21 -4.04
N PHE A 128 7.13 3.60 -3.00
CA PHE A 128 6.80 4.76 -2.17
C PHE A 128 7.44 6.04 -2.75
N ASP A 129 8.63 5.93 -3.35
CA ASP A 129 9.39 7.03 -3.97
C ASP A 129 9.54 8.23 -3.03
N PRO A 130 10.27 8.10 -1.90
CA PRO A 130 10.32 9.12 -0.84
C PRO A 130 10.75 10.50 -1.33
N ASP A 131 11.57 10.53 -2.36
CA ASP A 131 12.18 11.75 -2.93
C ASP A 131 11.45 12.28 -4.18
N ASP A 132 10.30 11.70 -4.54
CA ASP A 132 9.49 12.06 -5.72
C ASP A 132 10.29 12.06 -7.04
N VAL A 133 11.17 11.07 -7.20
CA VAL A 133 12.05 10.96 -8.38
C VAL A 133 11.28 10.50 -9.62
N ASN A 134 10.23 9.69 -9.43
CA ASN A 134 9.47 9.04 -10.49
C ASN A 134 8.07 9.65 -10.68
N VAL A 135 7.84 10.87 -10.21
CA VAL A 135 6.54 11.53 -10.34
C VAL A 135 6.17 11.76 -11.80
N ASP A 136 5.03 11.21 -12.21
CA ASP A 136 4.39 11.54 -13.49
C ASP A 136 3.55 12.80 -13.35
N LEU A 137 4.05 13.92 -13.87
CA LEU A 137 3.38 15.23 -13.81
C LEU A 137 2.08 15.28 -14.62
N ASP A 138 1.86 14.33 -15.50
CA ASP A 138 0.62 14.21 -16.29
C ASP A 138 -0.42 13.33 -15.57
N SER A 139 -0.02 12.59 -14.54
CA SER A 139 -0.91 11.79 -13.70
C SER A 139 -1.60 12.65 -12.65
N ARG A 140 -2.87 12.35 -12.40
CA ARG A 140 -3.65 12.98 -11.35
C ARG A 140 -3.22 12.53 -9.94
N PHE A 141 -2.75 11.31 -9.83
CA PHE A 141 -2.35 10.67 -8.57
C PHE A 141 -0.92 10.17 -8.65
N SER A 142 -0.32 9.99 -7.49
CA SER A 142 1.10 9.66 -7.37
C SER A 142 1.46 8.30 -7.99
N GLY A 143 0.55 7.34 -7.96
CA GLY A 143 0.84 5.96 -8.37
C GLY A 143 1.74 5.23 -7.39
N HIS A 144 1.78 5.66 -6.13
CA HIS A 144 2.66 5.14 -5.09
C HIS A 144 1.88 4.32 -4.05
N ILE A 145 2.59 3.47 -3.32
CA ILE A 145 2.07 2.86 -2.09
C ILE A 145 1.97 3.94 -1.00
N HIS A 146 1.00 3.79 -0.10
CA HIS A 146 0.78 4.77 0.96
C HIS A 146 1.52 4.41 2.25
N SER A 147 1.68 3.14 2.58
CA SER A 147 2.46 2.75 3.75
C SER A 147 2.96 1.30 3.70
N LEU A 148 3.96 1.02 4.53
CA LEU A 148 4.46 -0.32 4.81
C LEU A 148 4.70 -0.46 6.31
N ILE A 149 4.20 -1.55 6.91
CA ILE A 149 4.52 -1.98 8.25
C ILE A 149 5.13 -3.37 8.17
N ILE A 150 6.22 -3.60 8.90
CA ILE A 150 6.88 -4.91 9.01
C ILE A 150 6.86 -5.30 10.47
N ASP A 151 6.15 -6.40 10.80
CA ASP A 151 6.07 -6.94 12.14
C ASP A 151 6.35 -8.45 12.13
N GLY A 152 7.60 -8.81 12.38
CA GLY A 152 8.06 -10.20 12.33
C GLY A 152 7.92 -10.80 10.92
N ASP A 153 7.06 -11.80 10.81
CA ASP A 153 6.70 -12.48 9.58
C ASP A 153 5.49 -11.87 8.85
N ASN A 154 4.98 -10.75 9.36
CA ASN A 154 3.84 -10.06 8.77
C ASN A 154 4.27 -8.78 8.07
N LEU A 155 3.76 -8.60 6.86
CA LEU A 155 3.79 -7.35 6.12
C LEU A 155 2.38 -6.79 6.01
N HIS A 156 2.22 -5.53 6.37
CA HIS A 156 0.98 -4.80 6.16
C HIS A 156 1.27 -3.66 5.18
N VAL A 157 0.54 -3.64 4.07
CA VAL A 157 0.78 -2.69 2.97
C VAL A 157 -0.51 -1.99 2.61
N ASP A 158 -0.46 -0.67 2.64
CA ASP A 158 -1.42 0.17 1.94
C ASP A 158 -0.85 0.48 0.54
N PHE A 159 -1.45 -0.12 -0.48
CA PHE A 159 -1.00 0.06 -1.86
C PHE A 159 -1.46 1.39 -2.48
N GLY A 160 -2.34 2.14 -1.81
CA GLY A 160 -2.77 3.46 -2.29
C GLY A 160 -3.17 3.46 -3.76
N THR A 161 -2.62 4.40 -4.52
CA THR A 161 -2.88 4.49 -5.97
C THR A 161 -1.86 3.72 -6.83
N ALA A 162 -0.95 2.95 -6.22
CA ALA A 162 0.05 2.16 -6.94
C ALA A 162 -0.57 1.22 -7.99
N PRO A 163 0.16 0.90 -9.07
CA PRO A 163 -0.27 -0.11 -10.03
C PRO A 163 -0.16 -1.51 -9.43
N VAL A 164 -0.86 -2.49 -10.00
CA VAL A 164 -0.79 -3.91 -9.58
C VAL A 164 0.63 -4.46 -9.60
N GLN A 165 1.51 -3.87 -10.40
CA GLN A 165 2.91 -4.25 -10.48
C GLN A 165 3.64 -4.11 -9.13
N ALA A 166 3.23 -3.17 -8.28
CA ALA A 166 3.81 -3.01 -6.93
C ALA A 166 3.61 -4.27 -6.08
N LEU A 167 2.41 -4.85 -6.10
CA LEU A 167 2.12 -6.12 -5.43
C LEU A 167 2.86 -7.29 -6.08
N ILE A 168 2.86 -7.38 -7.41
CA ILE A 168 3.55 -8.45 -8.13
C ILE A 168 5.05 -8.44 -7.80
N ASP A 169 5.69 -7.26 -7.83
CA ASP A 169 7.10 -7.11 -7.49
C ASP A 169 7.39 -7.49 -6.03
N LEU A 170 6.46 -7.19 -5.09
CA LEU A 170 6.59 -7.60 -3.70
C LEU A 170 6.51 -9.13 -3.56
N LEU A 171 5.55 -9.78 -4.22
CA LEU A 171 5.38 -11.23 -4.17
C LEU A 171 6.58 -11.95 -4.79
N LEU A 172 7.11 -11.47 -5.92
CA LEU A 172 8.33 -11.98 -6.52
C LEU A 172 9.55 -11.80 -5.61
N LEU A 173 9.65 -10.64 -4.94
CA LEU A 173 10.71 -10.39 -3.98
C LEU A 173 10.65 -11.38 -2.81
N ILE A 174 9.48 -11.65 -2.27
CA ILE A 174 9.24 -12.62 -1.19
C ILE A 174 9.64 -14.02 -1.65
N GLU A 175 9.23 -14.45 -2.83
CA GLU A 175 9.58 -15.74 -3.42
C GLU A 175 11.10 -15.88 -3.61
N MET A 176 11.75 -14.86 -4.18
CA MET A 176 13.21 -14.82 -4.37
C MET A 176 14.00 -14.90 -3.05
N ASN A 177 13.40 -14.53 -1.92
CA ASN A 177 13.98 -14.70 -0.60
C ASN A 177 13.78 -16.11 -0.01
N GLY A 178 13.19 -17.02 -0.77
CA GLY A 178 12.99 -18.41 -0.38
C GLY A 178 11.79 -18.65 0.52
N CYS A 179 10.85 -17.71 0.58
CA CYS A 179 9.58 -17.94 1.25
C CYS A 179 8.79 -19.03 0.51
N THR A 180 8.33 -20.04 1.23
CA THR A 180 7.62 -21.19 0.63
C THR A 180 6.11 -21.06 0.67
N GLY A 181 5.60 -20.13 1.49
CA GLY A 181 4.16 -19.90 1.61
C GLY A 181 3.82 -18.49 2.05
N VAL A 182 2.75 -17.96 1.50
CA VAL A 182 2.19 -16.65 1.88
C VAL A 182 0.69 -16.76 2.08
N LYS A 183 0.20 -16.20 3.17
CA LYS A 183 -1.23 -16.01 3.38
C LYS A 183 -1.55 -14.53 3.22
N VAL A 184 -2.52 -14.22 2.34
CA VAL A 184 -3.01 -12.86 2.07
C VAL A 184 -4.43 -12.72 2.62
N PHE A 185 -4.68 -11.67 3.42
CA PHE A 185 -5.99 -11.42 4.07
C PHE A 185 -6.19 -9.95 4.43
#